data_98514a162cc3bf129b22eb584bec903b
#
_entry.id   98514a162cc3bf129b22eb584bec903b
#
_cell.length_a   1.000
_cell.length_b   1.000
_cell.length_c   1.000
_cell.angle_alpha   90.00
_cell.angle_beta   90.00
_cell.angle_gamma   90.00
#
_symmetry.space_group_name_H-M   'P 1'
#
loop_
_entity.id
_entity.type
_entity.pdbx_description
1 polymer ?
#
loop_
_entity_poly.entity_id
_entity_poly.type
_entity_poly.pdbx_seq_one_letter_code
_entity_poly.pdbx_strand_id
1 'polypeptide(L)'
;MLFLFVDGLGLGGALEDLFPFLLALAPTPLDATLGVEGLPQSGTGQTALLTGENAAKLLGHHQGPFPSPRLRPLLAQGLYAWAKGKGLKVLHANGYRPDYLRRATEGKRLLLSAFAQAARLAGLPLLPL
;
A
#
# COMPACT_ATOMS: atom_id res chain seq x y z
N MET A 1 0.91 -17.16 3.34
CA MET A 1 0.63 -15.91 4.09
C MET A 1 -0.39 -15.11 3.32
N LEU A 2 -1.41 -14.60 3.98
CA LEU A 2 -2.38 -13.62 3.46
C LEU A 2 -2.03 -12.26 4.06
N PHE A 3 -1.86 -11.23 3.22
CA PHE A 3 -1.74 -9.84 3.65
C PHE A 3 -2.99 -9.09 3.19
N LEU A 4 -3.85 -8.72 4.13
CA LEU A 4 -5.06 -7.94 3.89
C LEU A 4 -4.83 -6.52 4.38
N PHE A 5 -4.96 -5.55 3.47
CA PHE A 5 -4.88 -4.14 3.78
C PHE A 5 -6.25 -3.48 3.65
N VAL A 6 -6.69 -2.80 4.69
CA VAL A 6 -7.94 -2.02 4.71
C VAL A 6 -7.56 -0.55 4.93
N ASP A 7 -7.70 0.26 3.88
CA ASP A 7 -7.37 1.69 3.95
C ASP A 7 -8.40 2.44 4.80
N GLY A 8 -7.90 3.36 5.64
CA GLY A 8 -8.74 4.20 6.48
C GLY A 8 -9.34 3.51 7.72
N LEU A 9 -9.02 2.25 8.00
CA LEU A 9 -9.44 1.58 9.23
C LEU A 9 -8.55 2.03 10.39
N GLY A 10 -9.06 2.89 11.25
CA GLY A 10 -8.37 3.38 12.44
C GLY A 10 -8.78 2.64 13.72
N LEU A 11 -7.99 2.80 14.76
CA LEU A 11 -8.33 2.41 16.12
C LEU A 11 -9.14 3.53 16.77
N GLY A 12 -10.46 3.44 16.74
CA GLY A 12 -11.36 4.42 17.35
C GLY A 12 -12.62 3.78 17.87
N GLY A 13 -13.45 4.52 18.62
CA GLY A 13 -14.66 4.01 19.26
C GLY A 13 -15.60 3.26 18.29
N ALA A 14 -15.68 3.69 17.04
CA ALA A 14 -16.47 3.00 16.02
C ALA A 14 -15.95 1.57 15.70
N LEU A 15 -14.66 1.29 15.92
CA LEU A 15 -14.12 -0.04 15.71
C LEU A 15 -14.64 -1.04 16.74
N GLU A 16 -14.83 -0.60 17.98
CA GLU A 16 -15.34 -1.42 19.07
C GLU A 16 -16.78 -1.85 18.82
N ASP A 17 -17.58 -0.94 18.29
CA ASP A 17 -19.00 -1.16 18.02
C ASP A 17 -19.25 -1.99 16.75
N LEU A 18 -18.50 -1.69 15.68
CA LEU A 18 -18.71 -2.28 14.36
C LEU A 18 -17.91 -3.56 14.12
N PHE A 19 -16.74 -3.67 14.73
CA PHE A 19 -15.82 -4.78 14.48
C PHE A 19 -15.19 -5.35 15.76
N PRO A 20 -16.00 -5.77 16.75
CA PRO A 20 -15.46 -6.26 18.03
C PRO A 20 -14.53 -7.47 17.87
N PHE A 21 -14.71 -8.26 16.82
CA PHE A 21 -13.83 -9.40 16.53
C PHE A 21 -12.40 -9.00 16.16
N LEU A 22 -12.20 -7.79 15.59
CA LEU A 22 -10.85 -7.29 15.29
C LEU A 22 -10.08 -6.98 16.57
N LEU A 23 -10.76 -6.48 17.59
CA LEU A 23 -10.13 -6.21 18.88
C LEU A 23 -9.76 -7.51 19.61
N ALA A 24 -10.55 -8.57 19.41
CA ALA A 24 -10.25 -9.90 19.96
C ALA A 24 -8.96 -10.51 19.38
N LEU A 25 -8.47 -10.01 18.23
CA LEU A 25 -7.19 -10.41 17.64
C LEU A 25 -5.98 -9.73 18.29
N ALA A 26 -6.17 -8.92 19.34
CA ALA A 26 -5.13 -8.17 20.03
C ALA A 26 -4.25 -7.34 19.06
N PRO A 27 -4.83 -6.37 18.33
CA PRO A 27 -4.10 -5.61 17.31
C PRO A 27 -2.96 -4.82 17.94
N THR A 28 -1.87 -4.70 17.22
CA THR A 28 -0.77 -3.81 17.57
C THR A 28 -1.04 -2.43 16.99
N PRO A 29 -1.15 -1.37 17.81
CA PRO A 29 -1.33 -0.01 17.31
C PRO A 29 -0.08 0.47 16.58
N LEU A 30 -0.27 1.16 15.47
CA LEU A 30 0.80 1.76 14.68
C LEU A 30 0.55 3.27 14.55
N ASP A 31 1.64 4.05 14.65
CA ASP A 31 1.58 5.48 14.38
C ASP A 31 1.56 5.75 12.87
N ALA A 32 0.38 6.08 12.34
CA ALA A 32 0.20 6.39 10.93
C ALA A 32 0.85 7.72 10.52
N THR A 33 1.20 8.60 11.48
CA THR A 33 1.92 9.85 11.17
C THR A 33 3.36 9.61 10.77
N LEU A 34 3.91 8.44 11.09
CA LEU A 34 5.30 8.09 10.82
C LEU A 34 6.30 9.13 11.40
N GLY A 35 5.89 9.87 12.43
CA GLY A 35 6.66 10.95 13.04
C GLY A 35 6.86 12.17 12.12
N VAL A 36 5.97 12.37 11.14
CA VAL A 36 5.99 13.52 10.22
C VAL A 36 4.72 14.34 10.40
N GLU A 37 4.85 15.65 10.44
CA GLU A 37 3.72 16.56 10.59
C GLU A 37 2.75 16.46 9.40
N GLY A 38 1.46 16.59 9.68
CA GLY A 38 0.39 16.57 8.70
C GLY A 38 -0.50 15.33 8.78
N LEU A 39 -1.51 15.29 7.92
CA LEU A 39 -2.46 14.20 7.86
C LEU A 39 -1.85 13.00 7.12
N PRO A 40 -1.84 11.80 7.71
CA PRO A 40 -1.40 10.59 7.03
C PRO A 40 -2.10 10.37 5.70
N GLN A 41 -1.34 9.95 4.70
CA GLN A 41 -1.82 9.78 3.32
C GLN A 41 -1.44 8.41 2.75
N SER A 42 -2.31 7.88 1.87
CA SER A 42 -2.17 6.53 1.31
C SER A 42 -0.85 6.31 0.54
N GLY A 43 -0.38 7.30 -0.21
CA GLY A 43 0.84 7.16 -1.01
C GLY A 43 2.08 6.87 -0.16
N THR A 44 2.25 7.59 0.95
CA THR A 44 3.36 7.38 1.89
C THR A 44 3.11 6.24 2.85
N GLY A 45 1.91 6.14 3.42
CA GLY A 45 1.56 5.09 4.39
C GLY A 45 1.63 3.68 3.79
N GLN A 46 1.01 3.45 2.64
CA GLN A 46 1.07 2.16 1.96
C GLN A 46 2.51 1.83 1.51
N THR A 47 3.28 2.83 1.07
CA THR A 47 4.70 2.61 0.74
C THR A 47 5.48 2.16 1.96
N ALA A 48 5.30 2.81 3.10
CA ALA A 48 5.99 2.43 4.33
C ALA A 48 5.62 0.99 4.76
N LEU A 49 4.34 0.61 4.70
CA LEU A 49 3.90 -0.76 5.00
C LEU A 49 4.52 -1.82 4.07
N LEU A 50 4.63 -1.50 2.77
CA LEU A 50 5.16 -2.45 1.78
C LEU A 50 6.68 -2.60 1.83
N THR A 51 7.39 -1.60 2.34
CA THR A 51 8.85 -1.54 2.21
C THR A 51 9.58 -1.61 3.55
N GLY A 52 8.89 -1.33 4.66
CA GLY A 52 9.52 -1.17 5.98
C GLY A 52 10.26 0.17 6.14
N GLU A 53 10.26 1.03 5.11
CA GLU A 53 10.94 2.32 5.11
C GLU A 53 9.97 3.47 5.41
N ASN A 54 10.41 4.45 6.16
CA ASN A 54 9.58 5.62 6.46
C ASN A 54 9.50 6.56 5.25
N ALA A 55 8.55 6.29 4.35
CA ALA A 55 8.37 7.03 3.11
C ALA A 55 8.00 8.51 3.32
N ALA A 56 7.25 8.83 4.39
CA ALA A 56 6.89 10.21 4.70
C ALA A 56 8.12 11.00 5.14
N LYS A 57 8.98 10.41 5.98
CA LYS A 57 10.24 11.04 6.42
C LYS A 57 11.20 11.23 5.25
N LEU A 58 11.28 10.27 4.33
CA LEU A 58 12.11 10.38 3.12
C LEU A 58 11.69 11.55 2.23
N LEU A 59 10.38 11.82 2.13
CA LEU A 59 9.86 12.93 1.34
C LEU A 59 9.85 14.27 2.11
N GLY A 60 9.84 14.21 3.45
CA GLY A 60 9.64 15.36 4.33
C GLY A 60 8.16 15.76 4.50
N HIS A 61 7.23 15.00 3.95
CA HIS A 61 5.79 15.24 4.04
C HIS A 61 4.99 13.99 3.71
N HIS A 62 3.71 13.97 4.13
CA HIS A 62 2.75 12.97 3.68
C HIS A 62 2.34 13.19 2.22
N GLN A 63 2.17 12.12 1.47
CA GLN A 63 1.78 12.16 0.07
C GLN A 63 0.67 11.16 -0.24
N GLY A 64 -0.39 11.62 -0.84
CA GLY A 64 -1.49 10.80 -1.30
C GLY A 64 -2.14 11.35 -2.55
N PRO A 65 -3.10 10.62 -3.13
CA PRO A 65 -3.43 9.22 -2.87
C PRO A 65 -2.46 8.22 -3.51
N PHE A 66 -1.59 8.67 -4.40
CA PHE A 66 -0.67 7.83 -5.17
C PHE A 66 0.79 8.17 -4.84
N PRO A 67 1.68 7.16 -4.75
CA PRO A 67 3.09 7.42 -4.50
C PRO A 67 3.74 8.13 -5.70
N SER A 68 4.62 9.08 -5.41
CA SER A 68 5.39 9.79 -6.43
C SER A 68 6.47 8.90 -7.06
N PRO A 69 7.02 9.32 -8.19
CA PRO A 69 8.17 8.65 -8.81
C PRO A 69 9.37 8.48 -7.87
N ARG A 70 9.54 9.37 -6.88
CA ARG A 70 10.62 9.30 -5.88
C ARG A 70 10.54 8.07 -5.00
N LEU A 71 9.35 7.50 -4.80
CA LEU A 71 9.13 6.30 -3.97
C LEU A 71 9.25 5.00 -4.77
N ARG A 72 9.36 5.06 -6.10
CA ARG A 72 9.44 3.86 -6.95
C ARG A 72 10.63 2.94 -6.64
N PRO A 73 11.85 3.45 -6.37
CA PRO A 73 12.96 2.57 -6.00
C PRO A 73 12.70 1.76 -4.73
N LEU A 74 12.03 2.36 -3.73
CA LEU A 74 11.61 1.65 -2.53
C LEU A 74 10.58 0.56 -2.86
N LEU A 75 9.53 0.92 -3.59
CA LEU A 75 8.47 -0.02 -3.97
C LEU A 75 8.99 -1.21 -4.78
N ALA A 76 10.03 -0.98 -5.61
CA ALA A 76 10.66 -2.04 -6.39
C ALA A 76 11.37 -3.09 -5.53
N GLN A 77 11.74 -2.75 -4.30
CA GLN A 77 12.40 -3.64 -3.33
C GLN A 77 11.46 -4.06 -2.19
N GLY A 78 10.18 -3.69 -2.27
CA GLY A 78 9.19 -3.96 -1.25
C GLY A 78 8.78 -5.43 -1.14
N LEU A 79 7.75 -5.68 -0.35
CA LEU A 79 7.27 -7.01 0.06
C LEU A 79 7.10 -8.00 -1.11
N TYR A 80 6.55 -7.56 -2.25
CA TYR A 80 6.35 -8.46 -3.41
C TYR A 80 7.68 -8.93 -4.01
N ALA A 81 8.62 -8.02 -4.20
CA ALA A 81 9.94 -8.36 -4.74
C ALA A 81 10.72 -9.25 -3.76
N TRP A 82 10.66 -8.92 -2.48
CA TRP A 82 11.26 -9.72 -1.41
C TRP A 82 10.71 -11.16 -1.41
N ALA A 83 9.39 -11.32 -1.43
CA ALA A 83 8.77 -12.64 -1.42
C ALA A 83 9.12 -13.47 -2.66
N LYS A 84 9.13 -12.84 -3.84
CA LYS A 84 9.59 -13.51 -5.09
C LYS A 84 11.06 -13.90 -5.00
N GLY A 85 11.90 -13.03 -4.46
CA GLY A 85 13.34 -13.33 -4.25
C GLY A 85 13.58 -14.52 -3.31
N LYS A 86 12.62 -14.85 -2.45
CA LYS A 86 12.61 -16.07 -1.61
C LYS A 86 12.00 -17.28 -2.32
N GLY A 87 11.69 -17.20 -3.60
CA GLY A 87 11.07 -18.29 -4.35
C GLY A 87 9.60 -18.53 -4.04
N LEU A 88 8.94 -17.60 -3.34
CA LEU A 88 7.52 -17.74 -2.99
C LEU A 88 6.63 -17.40 -4.19
N LYS A 89 5.53 -18.13 -4.34
CA LYS A 89 4.45 -17.74 -5.26
C LYS A 89 3.70 -16.55 -4.68
N VAL A 90 3.61 -15.47 -5.44
CA VAL A 90 3.00 -14.20 -5.01
C VAL A 90 1.85 -13.85 -5.93
N LEU A 91 0.73 -13.45 -5.36
CA LEU A 91 -0.46 -12.97 -6.07
C LEU A 91 -0.86 -11.61 -5.49
N HIS A 92 -1.10 -10.64 -6.37
CA HIS A 92 -1.80 -9.41 -6.05
C HIS A 92 -3.27 -9.59 -6.42
N ALA A 93 -4.11 -9.88 -5.40
CA ALA A 93 -5.48 -10.36 -5.60
C ALA A 93 -6.52 -9.26 -5.90
N ASN A 94 -6.12 -7.97 -5.91
CA ASN A 94 -7.05 -6.90 -6.26
C ASN A 94 -7.48 -6.99 -7.72
N GLY A 95 -8.80 -6.87 -7.95
CA GLY A 95 -9.36 -6.74 -9.28
C GLY A 95 -9.51 -5.26 -9.69
N TYR A 96 -9.33 -4.97 -10.95
CA TYR A 96 -9.38 -3.63 -11.52
C TYR A 96 -10.29 -3.58 -12.74
N ARG A 97 -11.05 -2.51 -12.88
CA ARG A 97 -11.84 -2.29 -14.10
C ARG A 97 -10.91 -2.16 -15.32
N PRO A 98 -11.25 -2.79 -16.46
CA PRO A 98 -10.38 -2.76 -17.65
C PRO A 98 -10.07 -1.34 -18.15
N ASP A 99 -11.06 -0.43 -18.10
CA ASP A 99 -10.88 0.97 -18.46
C ASP A 99 -9.89 1.71 -17.54
N TYR A 100 -9.92 1.40 -16.24
CA TYR A 100 -8.94 1.93 -15.28
C TYR A 100 -7.52 1.42 -15.58
N LEU A 101 -7.36 0.11 -15.80
CA LEU A 101 -6.06 -0.47 -16.14
C LEU A 101 -5.48 0.17 -17.41
N ARG A 102 -6.29 0.33 -18.45
CA ARG A 102 -5.87 1.00 -19.68
C ARG A 102 -5.36 2.42 -19.39
N ARG A 103 -6.15 3.25 -18.73
CA ARG A 103 -5.78 4.64 -18.39
C ARG A 103 -4.53 4.72 -17.52
N ALA A 104 -4.41 3.83 -16.54
CA ALA A 104 -3.27 3.79 -15.64
C ALA A 104 -1.96 3.34 -16.32
N THR A 105 -2.05 2.59 -17.41
CA THR A 105 -0.90 2.04 -18.13
C THR A 105 -0.50 2.83 -19.38
N GLU A 106 -1.47 3.44 -20.07
CA GLU A 106 -1.26 4.25 -21.28
C GLU A 106 -1.01 5.72 -20.97
N GLY A 107 -1.45 6.19 -19.81
CA GLY A 107 -1.35 7.60 -19.43
C GLY A 107 0.06 8.02 -19.04
N LYS A 108 0.36 9.30 -19.27
CA LYS A 108 1.59 9.97 -18.80
C LYS A 108 1.70 10.02 -17.26
N ARG A 109 0.63 9.73 -16.54
CA ARG A 109 0.52 9.74 -15.08
C ARG A 109 0.02 8.39 -14.60
N LEU A 110 0.85 7.66 -13.87
CA LEU A 110 0.47 6.41 -13.22
C LEU A 110 -0.43 6.73 -12.01
N LEU A 111 -1.74 6.55 -12.16
CA LEU A 111 -2.73 6.68 -11.09
C LEU A 111 -2.91 5.33 -10.35
N LEU A 112 -1.81 4.67 -10.04
CA LEU A 112 -1.82 3.39 -9.33
C LEU A 112 -1.48 3.59 -7.86
N SER A 113 -2.19 2.87 -6.98
CA SER A 113 -1.86 2.80 -5.56
C SER A 113 -0.45 2.24 -5.36
N ALA A 114 0.12 2.39 -4.16
CA ALA A 114 1.43 1.84 -3.85
C ALA A 114 1.45 0.30 -4.03
N PHE A 115 0.39 -0.39 -3.62
CA PHE A 115 0.25 -1.84 -3.83
C PHE A 115 0.29 -2.23 -5.30
N ALA A 116 -0.49 -1.55 -6.14
CA ALA A 116 -0.51 -1.83 -7.58
C ALA A 116 0.83 -1.50 -8.27
N GLN A 117 1.48 -0.40 -7.86
CA GLN A 117 2.81 -0.06 -8.38
C GLN A 117 3.86 -1.09 -7.96
N ALA A 118 3.89 -1.49 -6.68
CA ALA A 118 4.82 -2.50 -6.18
C ALA A 118 4.61 -3.86 -6.87
N ALA A 119 3.35 -4.27 -7.08
CA ALA A 119 3.02 -5.50 -7.79
C ALA A 119 3.59 -5.48 -9.23
N ARG A 120 3.36 -4.39 -9.97
CA ARG A 120 3.91 -4.24 -11.33
C ARG A 120 5.43 -4.21 -11.36
N LEU A 121 6.06 -3.49 -10.44
CA LEU A 121 7.53 -3.43 -10.34
C LEU A 121 8.14 -4.80 -10.02
N ALA A 122 7.41 -5.65 -9.29
CA ALA A 122 7.77 -7.04 -9.05
C ALA A 122 7.41 -8.00 -10.20
N GLY A 123 6.87 -7.50 -11.32
CA GLY A 123 6.46 -8.31 -12.47
C GLY A 123 5.20 -9.13 -12.23
N LEU A 124 4.31 -8.70 -11.33
CA LEU A 124 3.01 -9.32 -11.11
C LEU A 124 1.94 -8.69 -12.00
N PRO A 125 1.00 -9.48 -12.54
CA PRO A 125 -0.13 -8.93 -13.28
C PRO A 125 -1.09 -8.19 -12.35
N LEU A 126 -1.71 -7.14 -12.87
CA LEU A 126 -2.90 -6.54 -12.27
C LEU A 126 -4.13 -7.22 -12.92
N LEU A 127 -4.97 -7.82 -12.11
CA LEU A 127 -6.07 -8.63 -12.60
C LEU A 127 -7.26 -7.74 -13.01
N PRO A 128 -7.85 -7.93 -14.19
CA PRO A 128 -9.11 -7.30 -14.54
C PRO A 128 -10.26 -7.93 -13.73
N LEU A 129 -11.30 -7.11 -13.44
CA LEU A 129 -12.59 -7.60 -12.92
C LEU A 129 -13.41 -8.19 -14.03
#